data_934fad1d7eab8bb11f34b8bc453bc2b1
#
_entry.id   934fad1d7eab8bb11f34b8bc453bc2b1
#
_cell.length_a   1.000
_cell.length_b   1.000
_cell.length_c   1.000
_cell.angle_alpha   90.00
_cell.angle_beta   90.00
_cell.angle_gamma   90.00
#
_symmetry.space_group_name_H-M   'P 1'
#
loop_
_entity.id
_entity.type
_entity.pdbx_description
1 polymer ?
#
loop_
_entity_poly.entity_id
_entity_poly.type
_entity_poly.pdbx_seq_one_letter_code
_entity_poly.pdbx_strand_id
1 'polypeptide(L)'
;MLPPASPFLPASPFIMSFAAPSYAFATPFQTPAASPIRSLMSYAMRPGSISMAGGYPAQELFDIDGLTTASNQVLARLGACLQYSNIDGQASLRAELARLTAERGLACDPDTELAVTGGSQQALALVSRVMLQPGDHAFIESPAFPNSVQALRYTGATVHPVASGPQGIDVDALDEMAARLKPKIVCVVASFSNPCGATISRQRRLRLLELAVKHRFLIVEDDPYGELRFSGEQVPPIAALAEGEARHWAVYISTMSKTMAPALRIGWLVAPAEVRRRCVGAKAADDMASSAWIQEVVAQYLANGRYQQHVPRIRAAYGARCDALAQALHKYLDGRVAFRKPEGGMFFWVRLNGEADATRLLPYAIEQGIVYVPGKAFYADPQQADLNAMRMSFATMNEGLITQGIERLARALDACEANAPVSVSLAA
;
A
#
# COMPACT_ATOMS: atom_id res chain seq x y z
N MET A 1 80.76 -3.31 -14.69
CA MET A 1 79.83 -4.24 -15.33
C MET A 1 78.92 -4.81 -14.25
N LEU A 2 77.67 -4.38 -14.25
CA LEU A 2 76.63 -4.92 -13.36
C LEU A 2 75.97 -6.09 -14.08
N PRO A 3 75.57 -7.19 -13.41
CA PRO A 3 74.91 -8.31 -14.05
C PRO A 3 73.42 -7.98 -14.38
N PRO A 4 72.82 -8.65 -15.38
CA PRO A 4 71.48 -8.35 -15.83
C PRO A 4 70.42 -8.84 -14.82
N ALA A 5 69.36 -8.02 -14.63
CA ALA A 5 68.24 -8.32 -13.79
C ALA A 5 67.43 -9.51 -14.34
N SER A 6 67.11 -10.45 -13.46
CA SER A 6 66.25 -11.60 -13.74
C SER A 6 64.78 -11.14 -13.98
N PRO A 7 64.06 -11.73 -14.93
CA PRO A 7 62.65 -11.34 -15.15
C PRO A 7 61.76 -11.92 -14.04
N PHE A 8 61.10 -11.03 -13.33
CA PHE A 8 59.97 -11.41 -12.45
C PHE A 8 58.81 -11.96 -13.27
N LEU A 9 58.52 -13.23 -13.11
CA LEU A 9 57.28 -13.83 -13.58
C LEU A 9 56.11 -13.24 -12.78
N PRO A 10 55.01 -12.81 -13.40
CA PRO A 10 53.83 -12.37 -12.70
C PRO A 10 53.21 -13.55 -11.97
N ALA A 11 53.05 -13.44 -10.64
CA ALA A 11 52.28 -14.39 -9.85
C ALA A 11 50.82 -14.35 -10.29
N SER A 12 50.35 -15.47 -10.86
CA SER A 12 48.91 -15.65 -11.09
C SER A 12 48.14 -15.47 -9.80
N PRO A 13 47.10 -14.63 -9.73
CA PRO A 13 46.26 -14.56 -8.55
C PRO A 13 45.49 -15.88 -8.41
N PHE A 14 45.85 -16.68 -7.43
CA PHE A 14 45.02 -17.80 -6.99
C PHE A 14 43.71 -17.21 -6.46
N ILE A 15 42.68 -17.11 -7.28
CA ILE A 15 41.34 -16.84 -6.87
C ILE A 15 40.82 -18.14 -6.27
N MET A 16 40.96 -18.31 -4.93
CA MET A 16 40.24 -19.34 -4.22
C MET A 16 38.74 -19.01 -4.34
N SER A 17 38.05 -19.76 -5.16
CA SER A 17 36.58 -19.76 -5.20
C SER A 17 36.09 -20.44 -3.93
N PHE A 18 35.77 -19.66 -2.90
CA PHE A 18 35.03 -20.15 -1.76
C PHE A 18 33.58 -20.34 -2.19
N ALA A 19 33.06 -21.57 -2.06
CA ALA A 19 31.63 -21.79 -2.17
C ALA A 19 30.91 -20.90 -1.15
N ALA A 20 29.88 -20.17 -1.60
CA ALA A 20 29.10 -19.34 -0.70
C ALA A 20 28.51 -20.21 0.43
N PRO A 21 28.63 -19.79 1.70
CA PRO A 21 28.07 -20.56 2.80
C PRO A 21 26.55 -20.68 2.67
N SER A 22 26.01 -21.85 3.03
CA SER A 22 24.56 -22.04 3.12
C SER A 22 24.09 -21.49 4.47
N TYR A 23 23.09 -20.60 4.46
CA TYR A 23 22.47 -20.06 5.67
C TYR A 23 21.16 -20.77 5.98
N ALA A 24 20.92 -21.11 7.24
CA ALA A 24 19.62 -21.59 7.72
C ALA A 24 18.76 -20.37 8.10
N PHE A 25 17.90 -19.95 7.18
CA PHE A 25 16.98 -18.84 7.44
C PHE A 25 15.79 -19.30 8.29
N ALA A 26 15.23 -18.37 9.08
CA ALA A 26 13.96 -18.62 9.77
C ALA A 26 12.84 -18.91 8.75
N THR A 27 11.88 -19.78 9.13
CA THR A 27 10.86 -20.31 8.23
C THR A 27 10.15 -19.23 7.37
N PRO A 28 9.73 -18.06 7.91
CA PRO A 28 9.07 -17.04 7.08
C PRO A 28 9.97 -16.39 6.02
N PHE A 29 11.30 -16.60 6.09
CA PHE A 29 12.31 -16.00 5.21
C PHE A 29 13.06 -17.01 4.34
N GLN A 30 12.70 -18.30 4.38
CA GLN A 30 13.35 -19.34 3.58
C GLN A 30 13.20 -19.09 2.08
N THR A 31 12.06 -18.58 1.66
CA THR A 31 11.84 -18.16 0.27
C THR A 31 11.86 -16.64 0.21
N PRO A 32 12.75 -16.04 -0.60
CA PRO A 32 12.72 -14.59 -0.80
C PRO A 32 11.35 -14.11 -1.26
N ALA A 33 10.84 -13.06 -0.63
CA ALA A 33 9.59 -12.46 -1.06
C ALA A 33 9.77 -11.84 -2.45
N ALA A 34 9.26 -12.51 -3.48
CA ALA A 34 9.15 -11.91 -4.80
C ALA A 34 8.14 -10.77 -4.76
N SER A 35 8.50 -9.63 -5.31
CA SER A 35 7.56 -8.52 -5.51
C SER A 35 7.24 -8.41 -7.00
N PRO A 36 6.12 -8.99 -7.46
CA PRO A 36 5.72 -8.93 -8.87
C PRO A 36 5.60 -7.48 -9.38
N ILE A 37 5.26 -6.54 -8.49
CA ILE A 37 5.19 -5.11 -8.83
C ILE A 37 6.60 -4.53 -9.05
N ARG A 38 7.58 -4.94 -8.24
CA ARG A 38 8.96 -4.45 -8.35
C ARG A 38 9.62 -4.95 -9.63
N SER A 39 9.36 -6.19 -10.05
CA SER A 39 9.93 -6.74 -11.29
C SER A 39 9.49 -5.97 -12.54
N LEU A 40 8.34 -5.29 -12.49
CA LEU A 40 7.83 -4.46 -13.59
C LEU A 40 8.49 -3.07 -13.67
N MET A 41 9.24 -2.65 -12.64
CA MET A 41 9.84 -1.30 -12.62
C MET A 41 10.87 -1.08 -13.74
N SER A 42 11.63 -2.11 -14.12
CA SER A 42 12.58 -2.02 -15.22
C SER A 42 11.92 -1.70 -16.57
N TYR A 43 10.70 -2.20 -16.78
CA TYR A 43 9.89 -1.90 -17.96
C TYR A 43 9.21 -0.52 -17.86
N ALA A 44 8.74 -0.16 -16.65
CA ALA A 44 8.12 1.13 -16.38
C ALA A 44 9.08 2.33 -16.61
N MET A 45 10.40 2.11 -16.43
CA MET A 45 11.43 3.13 -16.58
C MET A 45 11.98 3.25 -18.01
N ARG A 46 11.53 2.44 -18.97
CA ARG A 46 11.98 2.54 -20.36
C ARG A 46 11.51 3.86 -20.99
N PRO A 47 12.35 4.52 -21.81
CA PRO A 47 11.94 5.72 -22.54
C PRO A 47 10.67 5.49 -23.37
N GLY A 48 9.71 6.39 -23.26
CA GLY A 48 8.41 6.30 -23.97
C GLY A 48 7.42 5.30 -23.39
N SER A 49 7.74 4.63 -22.27
CA SER A 49 6.81 3.76 -21.55
C SER A 49 5.78 4.57 -20.76
N ILE A 50 4.53 4.14 -20.83
CA ILE A 50 3.42 4.64 -20.02
C ILE A 50 3.15 3.61 -18.92
N SER A 51 3.45 3.97 -17.66
CA SER A 51 3.35 3.01 -16.56
C SER A 51 2.11 3.27 -15.70
N MET A 52 1.17 2.36 -15.77
CA MET A 52 0.02 2.25 -14.86
C MET A 52 0.24 1.21 -13.74
N ALA A 53 1.49 0.73 -13.57
CA ALA A 53 1.82 -0.30 -12.60
C ALA A 53 2.08 0.26 -11.19
N GLY A 54 2.66 1.46 -11.07
CA GLY A 54 3.07 2.04 -9.81
C GLY A 54 1.90 2.57 -8.97
N GLY A 55 1.94 2.33 -7.66
CA GLY A 55 1.02 2.94 -6.70
C GLY A 55 1.63 4.19 -6.03
N TYR A 56 2.30 5.03 -6.82
CA TYR A 56 2.96 6.25 -6.35
C TYR A 56 2.05 7.47 -6.51
N PRO A 57 2.11 8.45 -5.59
CA PRO A 57 1.47 9.74 -5.82
C PRO A 57 2.21 10.53 -6.91
N ALA A 58 1.51 11.47 -7.52
CA ALA A 58 2.02 12.35 -8.56
C ALA A 58 3.05 13.34 -7.98
N GLN A 59 4.29 13.32 -8.50
CA GLN A 59 5.37 14.18 -8.01
C GLN A 59 5.09 15.67 -8.26
N GLU A 60 4.48 16.00 -9.39
CA GLU A 60 4.12 17.37 -9.77
C GLU A 60 3.01 17.98 -8.90
N LEU A 61 2.33 17.14 -8.12
CA LEU A 61 1.32 17.59 -7.17
C LEU A 61 1.86 17.80 -5.75
N PHE A 62 3.12 17.49 -5.46
CA PHE A 62 3.68 17.73 -4.13
C PHE A 62 3.71 19.24 -3.79
N ASP A 63 3.31 19.58 -2.56
CA ASP A 63 3.36 20.96 -2.07
C ASP A 63 4.77 21.31 -1.57
N ILE A 64 5.69 21.53 -2.52
CA ILE A 64 7.09 21.84 -2.22
C ILE A 64 7.21 23.13 -1.41
N ASP A 65 6.43 24.17 -1.76
CA ASP A 65 6.46 25.46 -1.07
C ASP A 65 6.01 25.34 0.39
N GLY A 66 4.92 24.58 0.62
CA GLY A 66 4.41 24.33 1.96
C GLY A 66 5.41 23.54 2.81
N LEU A 67 6.03 22.50 2.24
CA LEU A 67 7.05 21.71 2.92
C LEU A 67 8.32 22.52 3.19
N THR A 68 8.76 23.35 2.25
CA THR A 68 9.92 24.23 2.41
C THR A 68 9.67 25.24 3.54
N THR A 69 8.50 25.88 3.54
CA THR A 69 8.10 26.82 4.59
C THR A 69 8.10 26.18 5.96
N ALA A 70 7.46 25.03 6.12
CA ALA A 70 7.41 24.29 7.37
C ALA A 70 8.82 23.87 7.84
N SER A 71 9.67 23.37 6.92
CA SER A 71 11.05 22.99 7.21
C SER A 71 11.87 24.19 7.74
N ASN A 72 11.78 25.35 7.09
CA ASN A 72 12.49 26.57 7.53
C ASN A 72 12.01 27.06 8.90
N GLN A 73 10.70 26.98 9.18
CA GLN A 73 10.14 27.34 10.48
C GLN A 73 10.63 26.41 11.60
N VAL A 74 10.76 25.10 11.31
CA VAL A 74 11.29 24.13 12.27
C VAL A 74 12.77 24.33 12.51
N LEU A 75 13.58 24.50 11.46
CA LEU A 75 15.02 24.73 11.56
C LEU A 75 15.37 26.03 12.28
N ALA A 76 14.54 27.07 12.17
CA ALA A 76 14.72 28.32 12.89
C ALA A 76 14.63 28.17 14.43
N ARG A 77 14.00 27.12 14.92
CA ARG A 77 13.84 26.81 16.37
C ARG A 77 14.92 25.90 16.93
N LEU A 78 16.00 25.71 16.24
CA LEU A 78 17.18 24.87 16.43
C LEU A 78 17.33 24.07 17.75
N GLY A 79 17.70 22.80 17.62
CA GLY A 79 18.24 21.92 18.65
C GLY A 79 17.30 20.81 19.09
N ALA A 80 16.08 21.11 19.48
CA ALA A 80 15.16 20.08 20.03
C ALA A 80 14.73 19.02 19.01
N CYS A 81 14.57 19.41 17.72
CA CYS A 81 14.16 18.49 16.65
C CYS A 81 15.30 17.64 16.05
N LEU A 82 16.55 17.86 16.47
CA LEU A 82 17.71 17.08 16.02
C LEU A 82 18.12 15.98 17.02
N GLN A 83 17.49 15.92 18.18
CA GLN A 83 17.68 14.87 19.16
C GLN A 83 16.72 13.71 18.88
N TYR A 84 16.93 12.58 19.56
CA TYR A 84 15.99 11.47 19.53
C TYR A 84 14.56 11.91 19.88
N SER A 85 13.59 11.40 19.15
CA SER A 85 12.17 11.59 19.41
C SER A 85 11.66 10.68 20.54
N ASN A 86 10.48 11.00 21.06
CA ASN A 86 9.71 10.01 21.81
C ASN A 86 9.38 8.81 20.89
N ILE A 87 9.36 7.61 21.46
CA ILE A 87 9.12 6.36 20.69
C ILE A 87 7.76 6.37 20.02
N ASP A 88 6.75 6.90 20.73
CA ASP A 88 5.37 7.04 20.24
C ASP A 88 5.14 8.26 19.33
N GLY A 89 6.18 9.07 19.13
CA GLY A 89 6.19 10.25 18.28
C GLY A 89 6.13 11.57 19.05
N GLN A 90 6.45 12.67 18.35
CA GLN A 90 6.41 14.03 18.90
C GLN A 90 4.98 14.42 19.29
N ALA A 91 4.81 15.02 20.46
CA ALA A 91 3.50 15.44 20.96
C ALA A 91 2.80 16.41 20.01
N SER A 92 3.56 17.35 19.40
CA SER A 92 3.09 18.27 18.37
C SER A 92 2.43 17.54 17.19
N LEU A 93 3.08 16.49 16.68
CA LEU A 93 2.54 15.72 15.57
C LEU A 93 1.37 14.83 16.00
N ARG A 94 1.43 14.20 17.18
CA ARG A 94 0.33 13.38 17.69
C ARG A 94 -0.95 14.21 17.84
N ALA A 95 -0.86 15.44 18.34
CA ALA A 95 -2.00 16.33 18.47
C ALA A 95 -2.61 16.70 17.10
N GLU A 96 -1.78 17.03 16.11
CA GLU A 96 -2.27 17.35 14.77
C GLU A 96 -2.88 16.12 14.05
N LEU A 97 -2.28 14.94 14.21
CA LEU A 97 -2.83 13.70 13.65
C LEU A 97 -4.15 13.29 14.32
N ALA A 98 -4.30 13.49 15.64
CA ALA A 98 -5.55 13.26 16.33
C ALA A 98 -6.64 14.21 15.82
N ARG A 99 -6.33 15.50 15.59
CA ARG A 99 -7.25 16.47 14.98
C ARG A 99 -7.66 16.04 13.56
N LEU A 100 -6.69 15.67 12.72
CA LEU A 100 -6.95 15.20 11.37
C LEU A 100 -7.82 13.93 11.35
N THR A 101 -7.57 13.01 12.28
CA THR A 101 -8.34 11.76 12.41
C THR A 101 -9.76 12.05 12.90
N ALA A 102 -9.95 13.05 13.79
CA ALA A 102 -11.26 13.49 14.23
C ALA A 102 -12.09 14.11 13.09
N GLU A 103 -11.47 14.79 12.10
CA GLU A 103 -12.14 15.27 10.89
C GLU A 103 -12.74 14.12 10.06
N ARG A 104 -12.20 12.88 10.22
CA ARG A 104 -12.73 11.66 9.63
C ARG A 104 -13.81 10.97 10.49
N GLY A 105 -14.16 11.55 11.63
CA GLY A 105 -15.14 11.03 12.59
C GLY A 105 -14.54 10.11 13.65
N LEU A 106 -13.23 9.91 13.70
CA LEU A 106 -12.55 9.08 14.70
C LEU A 106 -11.81 9.99 15.71
N ALA A 107 -12.48 10.33 16.80
CA ALA A 107 -11.86 11.00 17.94
C ALA A 107 -10.99 9.99 18.72
N CYS A 108 -9.78 10.40 19.08
CA CYS A 108 -8.85 9.58 19.87
C CYS A 108 -8.02 10.46 20.81
N ASP A 109 -7.55 9.87 21.91
CA ASP A 109 -6.59 10.50 22.80
C ASP A 109 -5.18 10.39 22.18
N PRO A 110 -4.50 11.53 21.87
CA PRO A 110 -3.18 11.52 21.25
C PRO A 110 -2.08 10.87 22.10
N ASP A 111 -2.26 10.79 23.43
CA ASP A 111 -1.24 10.28 24.34
C ASP A 111 -1.43 8.80 24.67
N THR A 112 -2.66 8.31 24.68
CA THR A 112 -2.97 6.93 25.10
C THR A 112 -3.41 6.01 23.97
N GLU A 113 -3.95 6.54 22.86
CA GLU A 113 -4.51 5.74 21.76
C GLU A 113 -3.75 5.89 20.44
N LEU A 114 -3.05 7.04 20.22
CA LEU A 114 -2.34 7.31 18.97
C LEU A 114 -0.83 7.08 19.11
N ALA A 115 -0.19 6.50 18.08
CA ALA A 115 1.26 6.43 17.96
C ALA A 115 1.71 6.70 16.51
N VAL A 116 2.80 7.45 16.35
CA VAL A 116 3.44 7.75 15.06
C VAL A 116 4.33 6.58 14.64
N THR A 117 4.31 6.27 13.36
CA THR A 117 5.09 5.19 12.74
C THR A 117 5.79 5.66 11.47
N GLY A 118 6.75 4.88 10.98
CA GLY A 118 7.45 5.08 9.71
C GLY A 118 6.59 4.75 8.47
N GLY A 119 5.32 5.13 8.48
CA GLY A 119 4.29 4.81 7.50
C GLY A 119 3.38 3.67 7.93
N SER A 120 2.24 3.48 7.23
CA SER A 120 1.25 2.44 7.55
C SER A 120 1.82 1.02 7.52
N GLN A 121 2.84 0.76 6.70
CA GLN A 121 3.50 -0.53 6.62
C GLN A 121 4.17 -0.93 7.94
N GLN A 122 4.84 0.01 8.63
CA GLN A 122 5.41 -0.25 9.95
C GLN A 122 4.29 -0.44 10.99
N ALA A 123 3.24 0.37 10.94
CA ALA A 123 2.09 0.23 11.84
C ALA A 123 1.46 -1.17 11.73
N LEU A 124 1.21 -1.65 10.50
CA LEU A 124 0.69 -2.99 10.25
C LEU A 124 1.65 -4.07 10.77
N ALA A 125 2.95 -3.94 10.52
CA ALA A 125 3.95 -4.89 10.99
C ALA A 125 4.01 -4.94 12.53
N LEU A 126 3.90 -3.80 13.20
CA LEU A 126 3.87 -3.73 14.66
C LEU A 126 2.63 -4.42 15.24
N VAL A 127 1.43 -4.08 14.72
CA VAL A 127 0.17 -4.71 15.16
C VAL A 127 0.23 -6.22 14.91
N SER A 128 0.70 -6.64 13.74
CA SER A 128 0.82 -8.07 13.41
C SER A 128 1.74 -8.81 14.40
N ARG A 129 2.91 -8.25 14.73
CA ARG A 129 3.87 -8.87 15.65
C ARG A 129 3.39 -8.93 17.10
N VAL A 130 2.64 -7.95 17.56
CA VAL A 130 2.14 -7.96 18.95
C VAL A 130 0.92 -8.85 19.13
N MET A 131 0.22 -9.17 18.05
CA MET A 131 -1.02 -9.95 18.07
C MET A 131 -0.86 -11.39 17.60
N LEU A 132 0.11 -11.69 16.72
CA LEU A 132 0.24 -12.97 16.06
C LEU A 132 1.54 -13.68 16.42
N GLN A 133 1.46 -15.01 16.48
CA GLN A 133 2.58 -15.93 16.63
C GLN A 133 2.40 -17.13 15.69
N PRO A 134 3.44 -17.97 15.51
CA PRO A 134 3.29 -19.22 14.75
C PRO A 134 2.13 -20.08 15.25
N GLY A 135 1.31 -20.57 14.33
CA GLY A 135 0.10 -21.35 14.60
C GLY A 135 -1.18 -20.54 14.75
N ASP A 136 -1.11 -19.23 14.85
CA ASP A 136 -2.30 -18.36 14.81
C ASP A 136 -2.86 -18.21 13.38
N HIS A 137 -4.12 -17.81 13.30
CA HIS A 137 -4.79 -17.49 12.04
C HIS A 137 -5.01 -15.98 11.91
N ALA A 138 -4.70 -15.45 10.71
CA ALA A 138 -5.00 -14.09 10.30
C ALA A 138 -5.82 -14.12 9.01
N PHE A 139 -6.81 -13.25 8.90
CA PHE A 139 -7.62 -13.09 7.70
C PHE A 139 -7.26 -11.78 7.00
N ILE A 140 -7.32 -11.80 5.68
CA ILE A 140 -7.12 -10.62 4.83
C ILE A 140 -8.10 -10.66 3.66
N GLU A 141 -8.61 -9.49 3.26
CA GLU A 141 -9.41 -9.40 2.03
C GLU A 141 -8.63 -9.94 0.82
N SER A 142 -9.33 -10.48 -0.18
CA SER A 142 -8.70 -11.01 -1.38
C SER A 142 -9.47 -10.57 -2.63
N PRO A 143 -8.78 -9.92 -3.59
CA PRO A 143 -7.33 -9.63 -3.64
C PRO A 143 -6.89 -8.53 -2.66
N ALA A 144 -5.60 -8.54 -2.27
CA ALA A 144 -5.01 -7.64 -1.27
C ALA A 144 -3.66 -7.09 -1.71
N PHE A 145 -3.21 -6.03 -1.05
CA PHE A 145 -1.86 -5.51 -1.25
C PHE A 145 -0.80 -6.53 -0.79
N PRO A 146 0.16 -6.94 -1.66
CA PRO A 146 1.09 -8.02 -1.36
C PRO A 146 1.92 -7.81 -0.08
N ASN A 147 2.32 -6.55 0.21
CA ASN A 147 3.11 -6.28 1.40
C ASN A 147 2.29 -6.44 2.69
N SER A 148 0.96 -6.27 2.64
CA SER A 148 0.10 -6.53 3.81
C SER A 148 0.01 -8.04 4.08
N VAL A 149 -0.14 -8.85 3.03
CA VAL A 149 -0.06 -10.33 3.13
C VAL A 149 1.28 -10.75 3.73
N GLN A 150 2.37 -10.16 3.25
CA GLN A 150 3.71 -10.51 3.71
C GLN A 150 3.96 -10.10 5.17
N ALA A 151 3.46 -8.95 5.61
CA ALA A 151 3.58 -8.50 7.01
C ALA A 151 2.92 -9.51 7.98
N LEU A 152 1.75 -10.03 7.62
CA LEU A 152 1.08 -11.08 8.39
C LEU A 152 1.87 -12.40 8.37
N ARG A 153 2.36 -12.84 7.21
CA ARG A 153 3.13 -14.08 7.06
C ARG A 153 4.45 -14.08 7.83
N TYR A 154 5.10 -12.93 7.95
CA TYR A 154 6.37 -12.82 8.68
C TYR A 154 6.24 -13.10 10.19
N THR A 155 5.04 -13.12 10.75
CA THR A 155 4.79 -13.54 12.12
C THR A 155 4.79 -15.07 12.30
N GLY A 156 4.78 -15.83 11.21
CA GLY A 156 4.58 -17.28 11.21
C GLY A 156 3.10 -17.70 11.30
N ALA A 157 2.17 -16.76 11.31
CA ALA A 157 0.73 -17.06 11.30
C ALA A 157 0.26 -17.57 9.92
N THR A 158 -0.79 -18.38 9.92
CA THR A 158 -1.46 -18.81 8.71
C THR A 158 -2.40 -17.74 8.22
N VAL A 159 -2.14 -17.21 7.00
CA VAL A 159 -2.94 -16.14 6.38
C VAL A 159 -3.99 -16.74 5.47
N HIS A 160 -5.27 -16.46 5.75
CA HIS A 160 -6.41 -16.93 4.98
C HIS A 160 -7.01 -15.77 4.18
N PRO A 161 -7.14 -15.90 2.85
CA PRO A 161 -7.86 -14.93 2.03
C PRO A 161 -9.37 -15.06 2.27
N VAL A 162 -10.05 -13.92 2.42
CA VAL A 162 -11.51 -13.82 2.42
C VAL A 162 -11.92 -13.07 1.17
N ALA A 163 -12.84 -13.62 0.40
CA ALA A 163 -13.28 -13.04 -0.87
C ALA A 163 -13.72 -11.58 -0.68
N SER A 164 -13.36 -10.72 -1.64
CA SER A 164 -13.74 -9.32 -1.67
C SER A 164 -14.29 -8.95 -3.04
N GLY A 165 -15.39 -8.21 -3.06
CA GLY A 165 -16.05 -7.76 -4.26
C GLY A 165 -16.15 -6.24 -4.36
N PRO A 166 -17.04 -5.71 -5.23
CA PRO A 166 -17.22 -4.27 -5.40
C PRO A 166 -17.64 -3.51 -4.13
N GLN A 167 -18.19 -4.21 -3.15
CA GLN A 167 -18.59 -3.65 -1.86
C GLN A 167 -17.59 -3.99 -0.72
N GLY A 168 -16.37 -4.42 -1.04
CA GLY A 168 -15.35 -4.86 -0.11
C GLY A 168 -15.51 -6.32 0.32
N ILE A 169 -14.91 -6.68 1.45
CA ILE A 169 -14.84 -8.04 1.98
C ILE A 169 -16.24 -8.67 2.15
N ASP A 170 -16.35 -9.96 1.85
CA ASP A 170 -17.56 -10.76 2.07
C ASP A 170 -17.70 -11.08 3.56
N VAL A 171 -18.66 -10.41 4.21
CA VAL A 171 -18.87 -10.51 5.66
C VAL A 171 -19.55 -11.82 6.07
N ASP A 172 -20.29 -12.46 5.16
CA ASP A 172 -20.97 -13.73 5.44
C ASP A 172 -19.95 -14.87 5.37
N ALA A 173 -19.12 -14.93 4.33
CA ALA A 173 -17.99 -15.84 4.25
C ALA A 173 -17.02 -15.63 5.42
N LEU A 174 -16.78 -14.39 5.85
CA LEU A 174 -15.97 -14.07 7.02
C LEU A 174 -16.56 -14.70 8.29
N ASP A 175 -17.88 -14.57 8.52
CA ASP A 175 -18.56 -15.12 9.73
C ASP A 175 -18.38 -16.64 9.81
N GLU A 176 -18.63 -17.34 8.70
CA GLU A 176 -18.47 -18.80 8.61
C GLU A 176 -17.01 -19.25 8.84
N MET A 177 -16.06 -18.58 8.21
CA MET A 177 -14.63 -18.88 8.37
C MET A 177 -14.15 -18.58 9.79
N ALA A 178 -14.59 -17.46 10.38
CA ALA A 178 -14.20 -17.04 11.72
C ALA A 178 -14.72 -17.98 12.81
N ALA A 179 -15.93 -18.51 12.65
CA ALA A 179 -16.48 -19.52 13.57
C ALA A 179 -15.62 -20.79 13.61
N ARG A 180 -15.04 -21.19 12.49
CA ARG A 180 -14.22 -22.41 12.35
C ARG A 180 -12.76 -22.19 12.72
N LEU A 181 -12.14 -21.11 12.21
CA LEU A 181 -10.69 -20.90 12.27
C LEU A 181 -10.25 -19.94 13.39
N LYS A 182 -11.17 -19.17 13.96
CA LYS A 182 -10.92 -18.26 15.08
C LYS A 182 -9.72 -17.34 14.84
N PRO A 183 -9.77 -16.45 13.83
CA PRO A 183 -8.66 -15.57 13.52
C PRO A 183 -8.40 -14.60 14.68
N LYS A 184 -7.16 -14.18 14.87
CA LYS A 184 -6.81 -13.10 15.81
C LYS A 184 -6.89 -11.71 15.16
N ILE A 185 -6.62 -11.64 13.84
CA ILE A 185 -6.65 -10.40 13.06
C ILE A 185 -7.51 -10.62 11.80
N VAL A 186 -8.27 -9.58 11.45
CA VAL A 186 -8.87 -9.39 10.12
C VAL A 186 -8.36 -8.06 9.57
N CYS A 187 -7.55 -8.12 8.50
CA CYS A 187 -6.93 -6.96 7.87
C CYS A 187 -7.72 -6.55 6.63
N VAL A 188 -8.11 -5.27 6.54
CA VAL A 188 -8.89 -4.69 5.45
C VAL A 188 -8.41 -3.30 5.06
N VAL A 189 -8.57 -2.93 3.78
CA VAL A 189 -8.49 -1.55 3.30
C VAL A 189 -9.91 -1.07 3.01
N ALA A 190 -10.52 -0.41 3.99
CA ALA A 190 -11.95 -0.12 3.96
C ALA A 190 -12.37 0.96 2.96
N SER A 191 -11.44 1.79 2.49
CA SER A 191 -11.69 2.88 1.54
C SER A 191 -10.74 2.81 0.36
N PHE A 192 -11.29 2.66 -0.87
CA PHE A 192 -10.53 2.66 -2.12
C PHE A 192 -9.39 1.64 -2.15
N SER A 193 -9.71 0.39 -1.80
CA SER A 193 -8.73 -0.68 -1.58
C SER A 193 -7.72 -0.84 -2.72
N ASN A 194 -6.51 -1.21 -2.39
CA ASN A 194 -5.50 -1.65 -3.33
C ASN A 194 -5.52 -3.19 -3.39
N PRO A 195 -5.97 -3.82 -4.51
CA PRO A 195 -5.95 -3.25 -5.87
C PRO A 195 -7.31 -2.74 -6.40
N CYS A 196 -8.44 -3.05 -5.76
CA CYS A 196 -9.75 -3.02 -6.39
C CYS A 196 -10.40 -1.62 -6.49
N GLY A 197 -9.90 -0.61 -5.79
CA GLY A 197 -10.57 0.68 -5.68
C GLY A 197 -11.92 0.61 -4.95
N ALA A 198 -12.25 -0.53 -4.33
CA ALA A 198 -13.50 -0.76 -3.64
C ALA A 198 -13.58 -0.01 -2.32
N THR A 199 -14.80 0.32 -1.91
CA THR A 199 -15.10 0.91 -0.59
C THR A 199 -16.09 0.01 0.13
N ILE A 200 -15.76 -0.38 1.36
CA ILE A 200 -16.67 -1.12 2.25
C ILE A 200 -17.79 -0.17 2.69
N SER A 201 -19.04 -0.54 2.43
CA SER A 201 -20.20 0.27 2.81
C SER A 201 -20.32 0.42 4.33
N ARG A 202 -21.00 1.48 4.79
CA ARG A 202 -21.23 1.71 6.22
C ARG A 202 -21.89 0.50 6.90
N GLN A 203 -22.85 -0.13 6.24
CA GLN A 203 -23.53 -1.32 6.77
C GLN A 203 -22.56 -2.49 6.97
N ARG A 204 -21.69 -2.76 5.98
CA ARG A 204 -20.68 -3.83 6.12
C ARG A 204 -19.62 -3.50 7.17
N ARG A 205 -19.24 -2.22 7.34
CA ARG A 205 -18.34 -1.80 8.44
C ARG A 205 -18.94 -2.09 9.81
N LEU A 206 -20.23 -1.81 10.00
CA LEU A 206 -20.95 -2.15 11.23
C LEU A 206 -21.01 -3.66 11.43
N ARG A 207 -21.29 -4.43 10.37
CA ARG A 207 -21.29 -5.89 10.43
C ARG A 207 -19.92 -6.47 10.81
N LEU A 208 -18.82 -5.91 10.28
CA LEU A 208 -17.47 -6.28 10.67
C LEU A 208 -17.23 -6.07 12.17
N LEU A 209 -17.69 -4.98 12.74
CA LEU A 209 -17.59 -4.70 14.19
C LEU A 209 -18.41 -5.70 15.03
N GLU A 210 -19.63 -6.05 14.60
CA GLU A 210 -20.42 -7.10 15.25
C GLU A 210 -19.69 -8.44 15.25
N LEU A 211 -19.10 -8.82 14.10
CA LEU A 211 -18.34 -10.06 13.95
C LEU A 211 -17.05 -10.04 14.78
N ALA A 212 -16.38 -8.89 14.88
CA ALA A 212 -15.20 -8.74 15.72
C ALA A 212 -15.50 -9.00 17.20
N VAL A 213 -16.62 -8.46 17.71
CA VAL A 213 -17.10 -8.74 19.07
C VAL A 213 -17.49 -10.21 19.23
N LYS A 214 -18.28 -10.75 18.28
CA LYS A 214 -18.77 -12.14 18.32
C LYS A 214 -17.63 -13.16 18.34
N HIS A 215 -16.62 -12.99 17.46
CA HIS A 215 -15.52 -13.96 17.27
C HIS A 215 -14.22 -13.56 17.96
N ARG A 216 -14.18 -12.37 18.59
CA ARG A 216 -13.03 -11.84 19.35
C ARG A 216 -11.76 -11.73 18.50
N PHE A 217 -11.86 -11.17 17.28
CA PHE A 217 -10.73 -10.82 16.44
C PHE A 217 -10.54 -9.30 16.37
N LEU A 218 -9.29 -8.86 16.19
CA LEU A 218 -8.95 -7.46 16.00
C LEU A 218 -9.11 -7.10 14.51
N ILE A 219 -9.94 -6.11 14.20
CA ILE A 219 -9.97 -5.48 12.88
C ILE A 219 -8.75 -4.56 12.77
N VAL A 220 -7.96 -4.74 11.72
CA VAL A 220 -6.88 -3.82 11.34
C VAL A 220 -7.27 -3.15 10.03
N GLU A 221 -7.76 -1.90 10.14
CA GLU A 221 -8.11 -1.07 9.00
C GLU A 221 -6.88 -0.27 8.54
N ASP A 222 -6.31 -0.60 7.37
CA ASP A 222 -5.29 0.21 6.71
C ASP A 222 -5.98 1.22 5.78
N ASP A 223 -5.88 2.52 6.08
CA ASP A 223 -6.56 3.60 5.36
C ASP A 223 -5.59 4.63 4.76
N PRO A 224 -4.80 4.27 3.75
CA PRO A 224 -3.91 5.21 3.08
C PRO A 224 -4.62 6.12 2.07
N TYR A 225 -5.85 5.80 1.69
CA TYR A 225 -6.56 6.46 0.57
C TYR A 225 -7.83 7.21 0.99
N GLY A 226 -8.31 7.08 2.20
CA GLY A 226 -9.60 7.61 2.62
C GLY A 226 -9.77 9.11 2.44
N GLU A 227 -8.67 9.88 2.46
CA GLU A 227 -8.65 11.31 2.12
C GLU A 227 -8.77 11.59 0.61
N LEU A 228 -8.55 10.60 -0.24
CA LEU A 228 -8.55 10.75 -1.70
C LEU A 228 -9.93 10.46 -2.33
N ARG A 229 -11.01 10.80 -1.64
CA ARG A 229 -12.36 10.74 -2.20
C ARG A 229 -12.62 11.95 -3.09
N PHE A 230 -13.04 11.74 -4.33
CA PHE A 230 -13.39 12.80 -5.27
C PHE A 230 -14.86 12.74 -5.76
N SER A 231 -15.60 11.68 -5.41
CA SER A 231 -17.05 11.59 -5.66
C SER A 231 -17.74 10.73 -4.60
N GLY A 232 -19.08 10.81 -4.53
CA GLY A 232 -19.89 10.07 -3.55
C GLY A 232 -19.77 10.63 -2.12
N GLU A 233 -20.39 9.92 -1.17
CA GLU A 233 -20.44 10.33 0.24
C GLU A 233 -19.27 9.78 1.05
N GLN A 234 -18.81 10.56 2.03
CA GLN A 234 -17.78 10.14 2.97
C GLN A 234 -18.29 8.99 3.86
N VAL A 235 -17.54 7.90 3.92
CA VAL A 235 -17.79 6.79 4.84
C VAL A 235 -16.77 6.87 5.98
N PRO A 236 -17.21 7.04 7.25
CA PRO A 236 -16.30 7.08 8.38
C PRO A 236 -15.49 5.78 8.52
N PRO A 237 -14.23 5.83 9.00
CA PRO A 237 -13.45 4.63 9.32
C PRO A 237 -14.23 3.62 10.18
N ILE A 238 -13.87 2.34 10.10
CA ILE A 238 -14.50 1.28 10.92
C ILE A 238 -14.37 1.62 12.40
N ALA A 239 -13.17 2.03 12.83
CA ALA A 239 -12.92 2.41 14.21
C ALA A 239 -13.79 3.61 14.67
N ALA A 240 -14.17 4.52 13.76
CA ALA A 240 -15.05 5.65 14.06
C ALA A 240 -16.51 5.21 14.30
N LEU A 241 -16.90 4.06 13.78
CA LEU A 241 -18.23 3.48 13.95
C LEU A 241 -18.31 2.53 15.16
N ALA A 242 -17.19 2.27 15.82
CA ALA A 242 -17.12 1.35 16.94
C ALA A 242 -17.70 1.98 18.21
N GLU A 243 -18.68 1.31 18.81
CA GLU A 243 -19.33 1.71 20.07
C GLU A 243 -19.20 0.60 21.11
N GLY A 244 -19.23 0.98 22.39
CA GLY A 244 -19.20 0.03 23.50
C GLY A 244 -18.01 -0.94 23.43
N GLU A 245 -18.25 -2.25 23.51
CA GLU A 245 -17.22 -3.29 23.44
C GLU A 245 -16.48 -3.30 22.10
N ALA A 246 -17.12 -2.91 20.99
CA ALA A 246 -16.51 -2.92 19.67
C ALA A 246 -15.28 -2.01 19.56
N ARG A 247 -15.17 -0.97 20.40
CA ARG A 247 -14.00 -0.08 20.48
C ARG A 247 -12.69 -0.82 20.81
N HIS A 248 -12.78 -1.95 21.49
CA HIS A 248 -11.63 -2.78 21.86
C HIS A 248 -11.16 -3.68 20.71
N TRP A 249 -11.91 -3.75 19.60
CA TRP A 249 -11.67 -4.69 18.51
C TRP A 249 -11.33 -4.02 17.18
N ALA A 250 -11.05 -2.72 17.17
CA ALA A 250 -10.69 -1.99 15.96
C ALA A 250 -9.40 -1.20 16.16
N VAL A 251 -8.49 -1.33 15.16
CA VAL A 251 -7.28 -0.53 14.99
C VAL A 251 -7.39 0.17 13.65
N TYR A 252 -7.18 1.48 13.66
CA TYR A 252 -7.07 2.32 12.47
C TYR A 252 -5.61 2.64 12.19
N ILE A 253 -5.18 2.46 10.95
CA ILE A 253 -3.83 2.78 10.49
C ILE A 253 -3.96 3.74 9.30
N SER A 254 -3.14 4.79 9.26
CA SER A 254 -3.08 5.67 8.11
C SER A 254 -1.67 6.21 7.85
N THR A 255 -1.51 7.04 6.79
CA THR A 255 -0.20 7.52 6.35
C THR A 255 -0.30 8.81 5.54
N MET A 256 0.71 9.67 5.65
CA MET A 256 0.89 10.85 4.80
C MET A 256 1.44 10.53 3.39
N SER A 257 1.77 9.26 3.13
CA SER A 257 2.43 8.85 1.88
C SER A 257 1.61 9.13 0.61
N LYS A 258 0.29 9.22 0.70
CA LYS A 258 -0.59 9.42 -0.46
C LYS A 258 -1.19 10.81 -0.56
N THR A 259 -1.12 11.58 0.52
CA THR A 259 -1.71 12.91 0.65
C THR A 259 -0.69 14.04 0.79
N MET A 260 0.56 13.72 1.16
CA MET A 260 1.67 14.68 1.20
C MET A 260 2.83 14.18 0.33
N ALA A 261 3.71 13.34 0.89
CA ALA A 261 4.82 12.76 0.15
C ALA A 261 5.27 11.44 0.81
N PRO A 262 5.54 10.37 0.02
CA PRO A 262 5.94 9.08 0.57
C PRO A 262 7.33 9.10 1.23
N ALA A 263 8.21 10.02 0.83
CA ALA A 263 9.55 10.17 1.39
C ALA A 263 9.56 10.66 2.84
N LEU A 264 8.49 11.28 3.33
CA LEU A 264 8.37 11.74 4.72
C LEU A 264 8.33 10.58 5.71
N ARG A 265 7.95 9.38 5.27
CA ARG A 265 7.85 8.19 6.12
C ARG A 265 7.03 8.43 7.40
N ILE A 266 5.93 9.15 7.28
CA ILE A 266 4.97 9.37 8.38
C ILE A 266 3.70 8.56 8.15
N GLY A 267 3.36 7.77 9.15
CA GLY A 267 2.09 7.11 9.37
C GLY A 267 1.73 7.14 10.83
N TRP A 268 0.57 6.66 11.17
CA TRP A 268 0.12 6.54 12.55
C TRP A 268 -0.85 5.37 12.69
N LEU A 269 -0.97 4.91 13.91
CA LEU A 269 -2.05 4.02 14.32
C LEU A 269 -2.88 4.68 15.41
N VAL A 270 -4.19 4.39 15.41
CA VAL A 270 -5.09 4.62 16.53
C VAL A 270 -5.61 3.26 16.96
N ALA A 271 -5.39 2.91 18.21
CA ALA A 271 -5.69 1.59 18.74
C ALA A 271 -6.15 1.66 20.21
N PRO A 272 -6.83 0.64 20.71
CA PRO A 272 -7.06 0.51 22.15
C PRO A 272 -5.73 0.66 22.92
N ALA A 273 -5.75 1.41 24.04
CA ALA A 273 -4.55 1.82 24.76
C ALA A 273 -3.57 0.65 25.05
N GLU A 274 -4.09 -0.54 25.35
CA GLU A 274 -3.27 -1.73 25.61
C GLU A 274 -2.56 -2.24 24.36
N VAL A 275 -3.23 -2.23 23.20
CA VAL A 275 -2.62 -2.61 21.90
C VAL A 275 -1.57 -1.57 21.51
N ARG A 276 -1.93 -0.27 21.59
CA ARG A 276 -0.99 0.84 21.29
C ARG A 276 0.26 0.76 22.15
N ARG A 277 0.14 0.54 23.46
CA ARG A 277 1.27 0.44 24.38
C ARG A 277 2.25 -0.68 23.97
N ARG A 278 1.73 -1.84 23.56
CA ARG A 278 2.57 -2.97 23.10
C ARG A 278 3.21 -2.67 21.76
N CYS A 279 2.50 -2.01 20.83
CA CYS A 279 3.07 -1.57 19.56
C CYS A 279 4.22 -0.58 19.77
N VAL A 280 4.09 0.38 20.69
CA VAL A 280 5.15 1.33 21.05
C VAL A 280 6.35 0.59 21.66
N GLY A 281 6.12 -0.40 22.54
CA GLY A 281 7.19 -1.24 23.08
C GLY A 281 7.93 -2.03 21.99
N ALA A 282 7.21 -2.61 21.03
CA ALA A 282 7.81 -3.31 19.90
C ALA A 282 8.60 -2.35 18.99
N LYS A 283 8.06 -1.14 18.73
CA LYS A 283 8.73 -0.10 17.94
C LYS A 283 10.05 0.36 18.57
N ALA A 284 10.13 0.41 19.88
CA ALA A 284 11.37 0.74 20.59
C ALA A 284 12.56 -0.17 20.20
N ALA A 285 12.26 -1.45 19.93
CA ALA A 285 13.27 -2.41 19.52
C ALA A 285 13.59 -2.37 18.01
N ASP A 286 12.72 -1.73 17.19
CA ASP A 286 12.90 -1.68 15.74
C ASP A 286 13.73 -0.48 15.27
N ASP A 287 13.29 0.72 15.65
CA ASP A 287 13.85 1.97 15.13
C ASP A 287 14.11 3.01 16.22
N MET A 288 13.91 2.64 17.50
CA MET A 288 13.95 3.52 18.67
C MET A 288 12.95 4.68 18.58
N ALA A 289 12.96 5.41 17.48
CA ALA A 289 12.05 6.52 17.22
C ALA A 289 12.08 6.90 15.73
N SER A 290 10.97 7.37 15.19
CA SER A 290 10.94 8.02 13.89
C SER A 290 11.62 9.40 13.95
N SER A 291 12.13 9.90 12.81
CA SER A 291 12.86 11.18 12.74
C SER A 291 12.08 12.33 13.41
N ALA A 292 12.62 12.90 14.48
CA ALA A 292 12.02 14.04 15.16
C ALA A 292 11.86 15.26 14.24
N TRP A 293 12.88 15.55 13.41
CA TRP A 293 12.82 16.64 12.46
C TRP A 293 11.68 16.50 11.47
N ILE A 294 11.53 15.34 10.83
CA ILE A 294 10.44 15.12 9.87
C ILE A 294 9.07 15.20 10.56
N GLN A 295 8.96 14.70 11.78
CA GLN A 295 7.73 14.80 12.56
C GLN A 295 7.36 16.25 12.83
N GLU A 296 8.30 17.09 13.26
CA GLU A 296 8.08 18.52 13.49
C GLU A 296 7.73 19.26 12.19
N VAL A 297 8.39 18.93 11.07
CA VAL A 297 8.05 19.51 9.75
C VAL A 297 6.60 19.20 9.36
N VAL A 298 6.18 17.94 9.53
CA VAL A 298 4.80 17.54 9.23
C VAL A 298 3.81 18.20 10.19
N ALA A 299 4.11 18.25 11.50
CA ALA A 299 3.28 18.95 12.48
C ALA A 299 3.11 20.42 12.12
N GLN A 300 4.21 21.11 11.77
CA GLN A 300 4.18 22.52 11.37
C GLN A 300 3.39 22.74 10.06
N TYR A 301 3.53 21.81 9.08
CA TYR A 301 2.77 21.87 7.84
C TYR A 301 1.25 21.74 8.10
N LEU A 302 0.84 20.83 8.98
CA LEU A 302 -0.55 20.64 9.40
C LEU A 302 -1.07 21.88 10.15
N ALA A 303 -0.31 22.38 11.14
CA ALA A 303 -0.65 23.55 11.92
C ALA A 303 -0.78 24.84 11.06
N ASN A 304 -0.01 24.94 9.97
CA ASN A 304 -0.14 26.03 9.01
C ASN A 304 -1.41 25.95 8.15
N GLY A 305 -2.24 24.92 8.28
CA GLY A 305 -3.43 24.70 7.45
C GLY A 305 -3.13 24.32 6.00
N ARG A 306 -1.87 23.99 5.68
CA ARG A 306 -1.45 23.67 4.31
C ARG A 306 -2.10 22.37 3.80
N TYR A 307 -2.31 21.41 4.68
CA TYR A 307 -2.95 20.13 4.34
C TYR A 307 -4.38 20.32 3.82
N GLN A 308 -5.18 21.14 4.51
CA GLN A 308 -6.56 21.44 4.13
C GLN A 308 -6.65 22.18 2.78
N GLN A 309 -5.61 22.92 2.40
CA GLN A 309 -5.51 23.59 1.10
C GLN A 309 -5.01 22.62 0.01
N HIS A 310 -4.11 21.71 0.36
CA HIS A 310 -3.46 20.78 -0.56
C HIS A 310 -4.35 19.61 -0.99
N VAL A 311 -5.03 18.95 -0.05
CA VAL A 311 -5.85 17.75 -0.32
C VAL A 311 -6.95 18.00 -1.37
N PRO A 312 -7.70 19.13 -1.37
CA PRO A 312 -8.66 19.39 -2.45
C PRO A 312 -8.02 19.47 -3.84
N ARG A 313 -6.79 19.98 -3.95
CA ARG A 313 -6.06 20.07 -5.24
C ARG A 313 -5.72 18.69 -5.79
N ILE A 314 -5.20 17.80 -4.94
CA ILE A 314 -4.89 16.43 -5.37
C ILE A 314 -6.17 15.63 -5.66
N ARG A 315 -7.25 15.82 -4.91
CA ARG A 315 -8.56 15.22 -5.18
C ARG A 315 -9.09 15.61 -6.57
N ALA A 316 -9.04 16.90 -6.91
CA ALA A 316 -9.47 17.38 -8.21
C ALA A 316 -8.64 16.78 -9.37
N ALA A 317 -7.31 16.77 -9.22
CA ALA A 317 -6.42 16.21 -10.23
C ALA A 317 -6.65 14.69 -10.40
N TYR A 318 -6.77 13.94 -9.31
CA TYR A 318 -7.02 12.49 -9.39
C TYR A 318 -8.44 12.18 -9.90
N GLY A 319 -9.43 13.01 -9.59
CA GLY A 319 -10.77 12.90 -10.16
C GLY A 319 -10.75 13.03 -11.67
N ALA A 320 -10.10 14.06 -12.22
CA ALA A 320 -9.96 14.25 -13.67
C ALA A 320 -9.23 13.08 -14.35
N ARG A 321 -8.17 12.56 -13.76
CA ARG A 321 -7.43 11.39 -14.26
C ARG A 321 -8.26 10.10 -14.20
N CYS A 322 -9.03 9.93 -13.14
CA CYS A 322 -9.99 8.82 -13.02
C CYS A 322 -11.05 8.87 -14.14
N ASP A 323 -11.58 10.05 -14.42
CA ASP A 323 -12.56 10.27 -15.49
C ASP A 323 -11.94 9.97 -16.87
N ALA A 324 -10.73 10.45 -17.12
CA ALA A 324 -10.01 10.19 -18.36
C ALA A 324 -9.76 8.68 -18.57
N LEU A 325 -9.38 7.95 -17.51
CA LEU A 325 -9.18 6.50 -17.61
C LEU A 325 -10.50 5.77 -17.90
N ALA A 326 -11.58 6.11 -17.21
CA ALA A 326 -12.88 5.52 -17.47
C ALA A 326 -13.36 5.78 -18.92
N GLN A 327 -13.22 7.02 -19.40
CA GLN A 327 -13.57 7.39 -20.78
C GLN A 327 -12.71 6.66 -21.81
N ALA A 328 -11.40 6.54 -21.58
CA ALA A 328 -10.50 5.84 -22.48
C ALA A 328 -10.81 4.33 -22.55
N LEU A 329 -11.11 3.69 -21.40
CA LEU A 329 -11.52 2.28 -21.35
C LEU A 329 -12.81 2.05 -22.15
N HIS A 330 -13.82 2.91 -22.00
CA HIS A 330 -15.05 2.85 -22.81
C HIS A 330 -14.76 3.10 -24.29
N LYS A 331 -13.92 4.07 -24.64
CA LYS A 331 -13.66 4.42 -26.03
C LYS A 331 -12.92 3.34 -26.81
N TYR A 332 -11.91 2.72 -26.22
CA TYR A 332 -10.98 1.84 -26.92
C TYR A 332 -11.16 0.35 -26.62
N LEU A 333 -11.83 0.02 -25.50
CA LEU A 333 -11.97 -1.36 -25.02
C LEU A 333 -13.43 -1.72 -24.67
N ASP A 334 -14.41 -0.95 -25.20
CA ASP A 334 -15.84 -1.26 -24.98
C ASP A 334 -16.17 -2.70 -25.40
N GLY A 335 -16.93 -3.40 -24.56
CA GLY A 335 -17.25 -4.81 -24.77
C GLY A 335 -16.11 -5.80 -24.55
N ARG A 336 -14.83 -5.33 -24.39
CA ARG A 336 -13.66 -6.19 -24.18
C ARG A 336 -13.21 -6.24 -22.72
N VAL A 337 -13.61 -5.26 -21.92
CA VAL A 337 -13.28 -5.17 -20.49
C VAL A 337 -14.49 -4.84 -19.65
N ALA A 338 -14.45 -5.26 -18.39
CA ALA A 338 -15.40 -4.88 -17.36
C ALA A 338 -14.64 -4.16 -16.23
N PHE A 339 -15.17 -3.05 -15.74
CA PHE A 339 -14.63 -2.31 -14.62
C PHE A 339 -15.72 -1.52 -13.89
N ARG A 340 -15.43 -1.16 -12.65
CA ARG A 340 -16.22 -0.16 -11.91
C ARG A 340 -15.35 1.07 -11.73
N LYS A 341 -15.86 2.25 -12.08
CA LYS A 341 -15.19 3.51 -11.80
C LYS A 341 -15.14 3.75 -10.29
N PRO A 342 -13.94 3.94 -9.70
CA PRO A 342 -13.81 4.20 -8.27
C PRO A 342 -14.24 5.64 -7.92
N GLU A 343 -14.72 5.83 -6.70
CA GLU A 343 -15.11 7.15 -6.16
C GLU A 343 -13.92 7.89 -5.50
N GLY A 344 -12.75 7.28 -5.48
CA GLY A 344 -11.55 7.79 -4.83
C GLY A 344 -10.35 6.89 -5.03
N GLY A 345 -9.26 7.18 -4.31
CA GLY A 345 -8.05 6.40 -4.36
C GLY A 345 -7.22 6.63 -5.61
N MET A 346 -6.56 5.59 -6.09
CA MET A 346 -5.54 5.68 -7.14
C MET A 346 -5.62 4.57 -8.19
N PHE A 347 -6.59 3.63 -8.08
CA PHE A 347 -6.58 2.38 -8.82
C PHE A 347 -7.91 2.05 -9.48
N PHE A 348 -7.81 1.49 -10.69
CA PHE A 348 -8.86 0.71 -11.34
C PHE A 348 -8.52 -0.77 -11.25
N TRP A 349 -9.55 -1.58 -11.01
CA TRP A 349 -9.53 -3.01 -11.21
C TRP A 349 -10.29 -3.32 -12.48
N VAL A 350 -9.55 -3.68 -13.52
CA VAL A 350 -10.10 -3.94 -14.86
C VAL A 350 -10.03 -5.43 -15.12
N ARG A 351 -11.12 -6.02 -15.61
CA ARG A 351 -11.19 -7.44 -16.00
C ARG A 351 -11.37 -7.55 -17.50
N LEU A 352 -10.55 -8.38 -18.11
CA LEU A 352 -10.75 -8.78 -19.51
C LEU A 352 -11.98 -9.68 -19.63
N ASN A 353 -12.80 -9.49 -20.66
CA ASN A 353 -13.92 -10.37 -20.93
C ASN A 353 -13.46 -11.68 -21.60
N GLY A 354 -14.26 -12.75 -21.49
CA GLY A 354 -13.93 -14.06 -22.04
C GLY A 354 -12.83 -14.80 -21.25
N GLU A 355 -12.04 -15.62 -21.94
CA GLU A 355 -10.97 -16.45 -21.36
C GLU A 355 -9.58 -15.79 -21.43
N ALA A 356 -9.53 -14.47 -21.56
CA ALA A 356 -8.27 -13.73 -21.70
C ALA A 356 -7.51 -13.69 -20.37
N ASP A 357 -6.18 -13.91 -20.41
CA ASP A 357 -5.27 -13.87 -19.26
C ASP A 357 -4.45 -12.58 -19.28
N ALA A 358 -4.61 -11.75 -18.25
CA ALA A 358 -3.88 -10.50 -18.11
C ALA A 358 -2.36 -10.71 -17.91
N THR A 359 -1.92 -11.88 -17.42
CA THR A 359 -0.50 -12.22 -17.35
C THR A 359 0.06 -12.52 -18.75
N ARG A 360 -0.72 -13.23 -19.56
CA ARG A 360 -0.37 -13.52 -20.96
C ARG A 360 -0.36 -12.25 -21.83
N LEU A 361 -1.26 -11.30 -21.58
CA LEU A 361 -1.33 -10.03 -22.29
C LEU A 361 -0.15 -9.11 -21.97
N LEU A 362 0.44 -9.20 -20.79
CA LEU A 362 1.45 -8.26 -20.30
C LEU A 362 2.68 -8.10 -21.22
N PRO A 363 3.31 -9.15 -21.79
CA PRO A 363 4.39 -9.00 -22.76
C PRO A 363 4.02 -8.13 -23.97
N TYR A 364 2.83 -8.33 -24.52
CA TYR A 364 2.30 -7.53 -25.64
C TYR A 364 2.09 -6.06 -25.26
N ALA A 365 1.56 -5.84 -24.03
CA ALA A 365 1.41 -4.50 -23.50
C ALA A 365 2.76 -3.77 -23.35
N ILE A 366 3.78 -4.46 -22.85
CA ILE A 366 5.13 -3.92 -22.70
C ILE A 366 5.74 -3.58 -24.07
N GLU A 367 5.53 -4.39 -25.10
CA GLU A 367 5.98 -4.09 -26.47
C GLU A 367 5.29 -2.84 -27.04
N GLN A 368 4.02 -2.64 -26.74
CA GLN A 368 3.28 -1.41 -27.08
C GLN A 368 3.64 -0.22 -26.19
N GLY A 369 4.51 -0.40 -25.19
CA GLY A 369 4.98 0.65 -24.30
C GLY A 369 3.95 1.04 -23.24
N ILE A 370 3.12 0.11 -22.77
CA ILE A 370 2.24 0.27 -21.59
C ILE A 370 2.52 -0.84 -20.57
N VAL A 371 2.55 -0.47 -19.27
CA VAL A 371 2.79 -1.41 -18.17
C VAL A 371 1.66 -1.30 -17.14
N TYR A 372 1.04 -2.41 -16.80
CA TYR A 372 0.07 -2.58 -15.73
C TYR A 372 0.50 -3.72 -14.80
N VAL A 373 -0.24 -3.97 -13.72
CA VAL A 373 0.03 -5.12 -12.85
C VAL A 373 -1.05 -6.19 -13.06
N PRO A 374 -0.70 -7.42 -13.50
CA PRO A 374 -1.66 -8.53 -13.58
C PRO A 374 -2.28 -8.81 -12.22
N GLY A 375 -3.56 -9.12 -12.22
CA GLY A 375 -4.35 -9.35 -11.00
C GLY A 375 -3.80 -10.45 -10.12
N LYS A 376 -3.23 -11.50 -10.71
CA LYS A 376 -2.58 -12.61 -10.01
C LYS A 376 -1.60 -12.14 -8.92
N ALA A 377 -0.92 -11.01 -9.10
CA ALA A 377 0.04 -10.46 -8.15
C ALA A 377 -0.57 -10.04 -6.79
N PHE A 378 -1.90 -9.93 -6.69
CA PHE A 378 -2.60 -9.45 -5.51
C PHE A 378 -3.31 -10.55 -4.73
N TYR A 379 -3.17 -11.81 -5.13
CA TYR A 379 -3.78 -12.93 -4.44
C TYR A 379 -2.79 -13.60 -3.49
N ALA A 380 -3.20 -13.76 -2.24
CA ALA A 380 -2.42 -14.47 -1.24
C ALA A 380 -2.26 -15.96 -1.62
N ASP A 381 -3.28 -16.52 -2.25
CA ASP A 381 -3.28 -17.87 -2.85
C ASP A 381 -3.31 -17.74 -4.38
N PRO A 382 -2.21 -18.04 -5.08
CA PRO A 382 -2.16 -17.97 -6.55
C PRO A 382 -3.15 -18.89 -7.27
N GLN A 383 -3.64 -19.96 -6.63
CA GLN A 383 -4.63 -20.88 -7.21
C GLN A 383 -6.04 -20.29 -7.25
N GLN A 384 -6.31 -19.29 -6.40
CA GLN A 384 -7.58 -18.56 -6.36
C GLN A 384 -7.54 -17.26 -7.17
N ALA A 385 -6.46 -17.01 -7.92
CA ALA A 385 -6.27 -15.78 -8.63
C ALA A 385 -7.23 -15.64 -9.82
N ASP A 386 -7.85 -14.45 -9.94
CA ASP A 386 -8.54 -14.04 -11.15
C ASP A 386 -7.50 -13.65 -12.22
N LEU A 387 -7.27 -14.54 -13.17
CA LEU A 387 -6.28 -14.35 -14.23
C LEU A 387 -6.69 -13.30 -15.25
N ASN A 388 -7.99 -12.99 -15.36
CA ASN A 388 -8.53 -11.99 -16.28
C ASN A 388 -8.31 -10.56 -15.77
N ALA A 389 -7.99 -10.40 -14.48
CA ALA A 389 -7.93 -9.09 -13.85
C ALA A 389 -6.56 -8.43 -13.99
N MET A 390 -6.57 -7.08 -13.99
CA MET A 390 -5.39 -6.25 -13.91
C MET A 390 -5.66 -4.99 -13.07
N ARG A 391 -4.63 -4.53 -12.36
CA ARG A 391 -4.67 -3.23 -11.68
C ARG A 391 -4.00 -2.17 -12.53
N MET A 392 -4.71 -1.05 -12.70
CA MET A 392 -4.21 0.17 -13.34
C MET A 392 -4.22 1.33 -12.37
N SER A 393 -3.09 2.02 -12.22
CA SER A 393 -2.99 3.28 -11.49
C SER A 393 -3.12 4.45 -12.46
N PHE A 394 -3.94 5.44 -12.08
CA PHE A 394 -4.09 6.69 -12.83
C PHE A 394 -3.34 7.87 -12.21
N ALA A 395 -2.70 7.67 -11.06
CA ALA A 395 -2.22 8.77 -10.22
C ALA A 395 -1.05 9.57 -10.83
N THR A 396 -0.14 8.93 -11.55
CA THR A 396 1.14 9.53 -11.99
C THR A 396 1.15 10.06 -13.41
N MET A 397 0.04 10.01 -14.13
CA MET A 397 -0.04 10.41 -15.54
C MET A 397 -1.09 11.50 -15.75
N ASN A 398 -0.84 12.39 -16.70
CA ASN A 398 -1.87 13.30 -17.17
C ASN A 398 -2.91 12.58 -18.05
N GLU A 399 -4.04 13.23 -18.32
CA GLU A 399 -5.19 12.68 -19.02
C GLU A 399 -4.84 12.24 -20.46
N GLY A 400 -3.93 12.96 -21.12
CA GLY A 400 -3.46 12.64 -22.48
C GLY A 400 -2.65 11.34 -22.49
N LEU A 401 -1.72 11.17 -21.56
CA LEU A 401 -0.94 9.92 -21.43
C LEU A 401 -1.81 8.74 -21.02
N ILE A 402 -2.82 8.96 -20.17
CA ILE A 402 -3.81 7.91 -19.81
C ILE A 402 -4.53 7.43 -21.06
N THR A 403 -5.07 8.36 -21.87
CA THR A 403 -5.78 8.03 -23.12
C THR A 403 -4.87 7.26 -24.09
N GLN A 404 -3.65 7.75 -24.31
CA GLN A 404 -2.65 7.07 -25.15
C GLN A 404 -2.30 5.68 -24.63
N GLY A 405 -2.17 5.52 -23.30
CA GLY A 405 -1.89 4.23 -22.67
C GLY A 405 -2.97 3.20 -22.97
N ILE A 406 -4.25 3.57 -22.86
CA ILE A 406 -5.36 2.64 -23.14
C ILE A 406 -5.48 2.33 -24.65
N GLU A 407 -5.19 3.28 -25.53
CA GLU A 407 -5.09 3.01 -26.96
C GLU A 407 -3.98 2.00 -27.28
N ARG A 408 -2.81 2.10 -26.62
CA ARG A 408 -1.73 1.11 -26.73
C ARG A 408 -2.14 -0.26 -26.20
N LEU A 409 -2.92 -0.30 -25.10
CA LEU A 409 -3.44 -1.54 -24.55
C LEU A 409 -4.41 -2.23 -25.50
N ALA A 410 -5.25 -1.48 -26.20
CA ALA A 410 -6.15 -2.03 -27.21
C ALA A 410 -5.36 -2.74 -28.33
N ARG A 411 -4.30 -2.08 -28.86
CA ARG A 411 -3.42 -2.71 -29.85
C ARG A 411 -2.69 -3.95 -29.32
N ALA A 412 -2.28 -3.91 -28.04
CA ALA A 412 -1.66 -5.06 -27.38
C ALA A 412 -2.63 -6.25 -27.28
N LEU A 413 -3.89 -5.97 -26.99
CA LEU A 413 -4.92 -6.99 -26.92
C LEU A 413 -5.21 -7.61 -28.30
N ASP A 414 -5.27 -6.79 -29.37
CA ASP A 414 -5.40 -7.27 -30.75
C ASP A 414 -4.24 -8.20 -31.12
N ALA A 415 -3.00 -7.82 -30.82
CA ALA A 415 -1.81 -8.62 -31.07
C ALA A 415 -1.80 -9.92 -30.27
N CYS A 416 -2.23 -9.89 -29.02
CA CYS A 416 -2.33 -11.06 -28.15
C CYS A 416 -3.40 -12.06 -28.65
N GLU A 417 -4.54 -11.57 -29.09
CA GLU A 417 -5.62 -12.40 -29.68
C GLU A 417 -5.19 -13.04 -30.98
N ALA A 418 -4.43 -12.30 -31.81
CA ALA A 418 -3.82 -12.83 -33.02
C ALA A 418 -2.64 -13.79 -32.77
N ASN A 419 -2.22 -14.02 -31.53
CA ASN A 419 -1.03 -14.77 -31.13
C ASN A 419 0.26 -14.30 -31.85
N ALA A 420 0.40 -12.99 -32.06
CA ALA A 420 1.59 -12.41 -32.69
C ALA A 420 2.86 -12.71 -31.86
N PRO A 421 4.03 -12.90 -32.48
CA PRO A 421 5.28 -13.08 -31.74
C PRO A 421 5.61 -11.87 -30.89
N VAL A 422 6.13 -12.09 -29.67
CA VAL A 422 6.62 -11.03 -28.78
C VAL A 422 8.09 -11.23 -28.44
N SER A 423 8.83 -10.13 -28.36
CA SER A 423 10.25 -10.12 -28.02
C SER A 423 10.49 -10.02 -26.50
N VAL A 424 9.47 -9.61 -25.73
CA VAL A 424 9.60 -9.41 -24.30
C VAL A 424 9.40 -10.73 -23.56
N SER A 425 10.45 -11.17 -22.85
CA SER A 425 10.37 -12.26 -21.88
C SER A 425 10.25 -11.68 -20.48
N LEU A 426 9.23 -12.10 -19.73
CA LEU A 426 9.12 -11.77 -18.31
C LEU A 426 10.01 -12.74 -17.52
N ALA A 427 10.94 -12.21 -16.72
CA ALA A 427 11.68 -13.04 -15.77
C ALA A 427 10.68 -13.66 -14.76
N ALA A 428 10.79 -14.96 -14.55
CA ALA A 428 9.93 -15.75 -13.67
C ALA A 428 10.10 -15.37 -12.19
#